data_d21ea72b55400e315833a6ca0fe8a05f
#
_entry.id   d21ea72b55400e315833a6ca0fe8a05f
#
_cell.length_a   1.000
_cell.length_b   1.000
_cell.length_c   1.000
_cell.angle_alpha   90.00
_cell.angle_beta   90.00
_cell.angle_gamma   90.00
#
_symmetry.space_group_name_H-M   'P 1'
#
loop_
_entity.id
_entity.type
_entity.pdbx_description
1 polymer ?
#
loop_
_entity_poly.entity_id
_entity_poly.type
_entity_poly.pdbx_seq_one_letter_code
_entity_poly.pdbx_strand_id
1 'polypeptide(L)'
;MFMFDEPKDEQIPFDLPVNRGVIFSNYKNVYKKRIEKRQRDLLKMISFIKPFLSEGEEIYLVTTGCSPVSFGERFWTGHNVFQMKCSLLVFTSKRIFHVPATRHHRYRDSIAHFFYADCKSLLIKRLTMAARYKNGRKEKFHHIAVREEKKLKTLLKTVSLEGTPGRSQGRVHLCPRCTEELEEGKFVCGNCKLAFKNKDRVRRLSILYPGGGYFYTKHPFLGIADAATEVILLGMFILSLVFHLKGVTYSEWGMLIFPVALAFEKALTVYHSNNLIYEYIPEEKKIG
;
A
#
# COMPACT_ATOMS: atom_id res chain seq x y z
N MET A 1 -11.63 -44.16 -9.58
CA MET A 1 -12.53 -43.15 -10.17
C MET A 1 -12.48 -41.93 -9.24
N PHE A 2 -11.56 -41.00 -9.48
CA PHE A 2 -11.46 -39.78 -8.67
C PHE A 2 -12.55 -38.84 -9.16
N MET A 3 -13.58 -38.61 -8.33
CA MET A 3 -14.52 -37.52 -8.53
C MET A 3 -13.73 -36.22 -8.51
N PHE A 4 -13.63 -35.53 -9.64
CA PHE A 4 -13.21 -34.15 -9.69
C PHE A 4 -14.36 -33.34 -9.08
N ASP A 5 -14.16 -32.83 -7.86
CA ASP A 5 -15.04 -31.84 -7.27
C ASP A 5 -15.07 -30.63 -8.23
N GLU A 6 -16.16 -30.47 -8.97
CA GLU A 6 -16.40 -29.25 -9.76
C GLU A 6 -16.68 -28.08 -8.83
N PRO A 7 -16.28 -26.86 -9.21
CA PRO A 7 -16.59 -25.69 -8.42
C PRO A 7 -18.11 -25.60 -8.27
N LYS A 8 -18.59 -25.54 -7.02
CA LYS A 8 -20.00 -25.31 -6.74
C LYS A 8 -20.47 -24.03 -7.43
N ASP A 9 -21.64 -24.08 -7.99
CA ASP A 9 -22.31 -22.97 -8.71
C ASP A 9 -22.78 -21.84 -7.77
N GLU A 10 -22.09 -21.67 -6.63
CA GLU A 10 -22.31 -20.56 -5.73
C GLU A 10 -21.96 -19.24 -6.42
N GLN A 11 -22.86 -18.26 -6.32
CA GLN A 11 -22.67 -16.92 -6.87
C GLN A 11 -21.35 -16.31 -6.38
N ILE A 12 -20.62 -15.71 -7.31
CA ILE A 12 -19.41 -14.97 -6.99
C ILE A 12 -19.79 -13.72 -6.19
N PRO A 13 -19.10 -13.41 -5.07
CA PRO A 13 -19.40 -12.23 -4.30
C PRO A 13 -19.39 -10.96 -5.16
N PHE A 14 -20.46 -10.17 -5.06
CA PHE A 14 -20.59 -8.87 -5.73
C PHE A 14 -20.56 -8.90 -7.27
N ASP A 15 -20.85 -10.04 -7.86
CA ASP A 15 -20.95 -10.19 -9.32
C ASP A 15 -19.68 -9.70 -10.05
N LEU A 16 -18.52 -10.04 -9.49
CA LEU A 16 -17.23 -9.71 -10.06
C LEU A 16 -16.90 -10.63 -11.26
N PRO A 17 -16.36 -10.10 -12.36
CA PRO A 17 -15.94 -10.91 -13.50
C PRO A 17 -14.67 -11.68 -13.15
N VAL A 18 -14.80 -12.93 -12.78
CA VAL A 18 -13.68 -13.81 -12.43
C VAL A 18 -13.57 -14.98 -13.38
N ASN A 19 -12.36 -15.33 -13.74
CA ASN A 19 -12.09 -16.59 -14.43
C ASN A 19 -12.08 -17.74 -13.43
N ARG A 20 -13.19 -18.45 -13.28
CA ARG A 20 -13.36 -19.52 -12.27
C ARG A 20 -12.33 -20.64 -12.43
N GLY A 21 -11.99 -21.02 -13.67
CA GLY A 21 -11.00 -22.06 -13.95
C GLY A 21 -9.61 -21.69 -13.47
N VAL A 22 -9.25 -20.40 -13.57
CA VAL A 22 -7.96 -19.90 -13.14
C VAL A 22 -7.96 -19.59 -11.64
N ILE A 23 -8.92 -18.81 -11.13
CA ILE A 23 -8.85 -18.27 -9.76
C ILE A 23 -8.92 -19.36 -8.68
N PHE A 24 -9.73 -20.43 -8.89
CA PHE A 24 -9.94 -21.50 -7.91
C PHE A 24 -9.02 -22.70 -8.08
N SER A 25 -8.15 -22.67 -9.08
CA SER A 25 -7.17 -23.72 -9.33
C SER A 25 -5.81 -23.48 -8.65
N ASN A 26 -5.01 -24.53 -8.54
CA ASN A 26 -3.61 -24.44 -8.15
C ASN A 26 -2.71 -24.13 -9.36
N TYR A 27 -1.37 -24.18 -9.17
CA TYR A 27 -0.38 -23.93 -10.23
C TYR A 27 -0.35 -25.00 -11.35
N LYS A 28 -1.07 -26.13 -11.18
CA LYS A 28 -1.26 -27.19 -12.18
C LYS A 28 -2.66 -27.13 -12.83
N ASN A 29 -3.37 -26.01 -12.67
CA ASN A 29 -4.75 -25.82 -13.11
C ASN A 29 -5.76 -26.84 -12.56
N VAL A 30 -5.47 -27.43 -11.40
CA VAL A 30 -6.37 -28.34 -10.70
C VAL A 30 -7.14 -27.56 -9.64
N TYR A 31 -8.46 -27.66 -9.68
CA TYR A 31 -9.37 -27.08 -8.69
C TYR A 31 -9.04 -27.57 -7.26
N LYS A 32 -9.14 -26.67 -6.28
CA LYS A 32 -8.95 -26.96 -4.86
C LYS A 32 -9.91 -26.15 -4.00
N LYS A 33 -10.84 -26.80 -3.30
CA LYS A 33 -11.83 -26.17 -2.40
C LYS A 33 -11.21 -25.17 -1.39
N ARG A 34 -9.99 -25.47 -0.88
CA ARG A 34 -9.26 -24.58 0.03
C ARG A 34 -8.81 -23.27 -0.66
N ILE A 35 -8.44 -23.36 -1.94
CA ILE A 35 -8.07 -22.17 -2.74
C ILE A 35 -9.34 -21.35 -3.00
N GLU A 36 -10.42 -21.99 -3.41
CA GLU A 36 -11.70 -21.32 -3.63
C GLU A 36 -12.15 -20.56 -2.39
N LYS A 37 -12.23 -21.21 -1.21
CA LYS A 37 -12.63 -20.54 0.03
C LYS A 37 -11.81 -19.28 0.27
N ARG A 38 -10.49 -19.38 0.17
CA ARG A 38 -9.59 -18.23 0.37
C ARG A 38 -9.79 -17.14 -0.68
N GLN A 39 -9.90 -17.49 -1.96
CA GLN A 39 -10.12 -16.52 -3.02
C GLN A 39 -11.48 -15.82 -2.88
N ARG A 40 -12.52 -16.53 -2.48
CA ARG A 40 -13.82 -15.93 -2.16
C ARG A 40 -13.72 -14.90 -1.03
N ASP A 41 -12.95 -15.19 0.03
CA ASP A 41 -12.74 -14.23 1.12
C ASP A 41 -11.97 -12.99 0.64
N LEU A 42 -10.96 -13.16 -0.21
CA LEU A 42 -10.23 -12.03 -0.79
C LEU A 42 -11.08 -11.22 -1.79
N LEU A 43 -11.94 -11.88 -2.58
CA LEU A 43 -12.88 -11.20 -3.49
C LEU A 43 -13.87 -10.31 -2.74
N LYS A 44 -14.35 -10.74 -1.56
CA LYS A 44 -15.20 -9.89 -0.70
C LYS A 44 -14.49 -8.58 -0.30
N MET A 45 -13.18 -8.63 -0.09
CA MET A 45 -12.39 -7.45 0.32
C MET A 45 -12.15 -6.46 -0.82
N ILE A 46 -12.28 -6.89 -2.06
CA ILE A 46 -12.09 -6.06 -3.26
C ILE A 46 -13.41 -5.79 -4.02
N SER A 47 -14.56 -5.94 -3.37
CA SER A 47 -15.88 -5.72 -4.00
C SER A 47 -16.01 -4.38 -4.72
N PHE A 48 -15.32 -3.34 -4.21
CA PHE A 48 -15.29 -2.00 -4.78
C PHE A 48 -14.54 -1.90 -6.13
N ILE A 49 -13.84 -2.96 -6.58
CA ILE A 49 -12.98 -2.90 -7.79
C ILE A 49 -13.80 -2.92 -9.09
N LYS A 50 -15.06 -3.37 -9.04
CA LYS A 50 -15.91 -3.56 -10.24
C LYS A 50 -15.94 -2.34 -11.17
N PRO A 51 -16.13 -1.08 -10.70
CA PRO A 51 -16.14 0.10 -11.57
C PRO A 51 -14.81 0.40 -12.26
N PHE A 52 -13.71 -0.18 -11.80
CA PHE A 52 -12.37 0.02 -12.35
C PHE A 52 -12.01 -1.01 -13.42
N LEU A 53 -12.78 -2.09 -13.55
CA LEU A 53 -12.54 -3.12 -14.55
C LEU A 53 -13.06 -2.66 -15.91
N SER A 54 -12.28 -2.92 -16.95
CA SER A 54 -12.70 -2.68 -18.32
C SER A 54 -13.66 -3.78 -18.79
N GLU A 55 -14.41 -3.51 -19.82
CA GLU A 55 -15.25 -4.52 -20.46
C GLU A 55 -14.43 -5.74 -20.91
N GLY A 56 -14.94 -6.93 -20.59
CA GLY A 56 -14.27 -8.20 -20.87
C GLY A 56 -12.99 -8.45 -20.05
N GLU A 57 -12.70 -7.64 -19.01
CA GLU A 57 -11.56 -7.85 -18.11
C GLU A 57 -11.95 -8.81 -16.98
N GLU A 58 -11.24 -9.93 -16.85
CA GLU A 58 -11.48 -10.96 -15.84
C GLU A 58 -10.40 -10.98 -14.76
N ILE A 59 -10.78 -11.27 -13.52
CA ILE A 59 -9.87 -11.45 -12.40
C ILE A 59 -9.36 -12.90 -12.39
N TYR A 60 -8.03 -13.06 -12.42
CA TYR A 60 -7.34 -14.35 -12.42
C TYR A 60 -6.87 -14.79 -11.04
N LEU A 61 -6.49 -13.83 -10.19
CA LEU A 61 -5.98 -14.11 -8.84
C LEU A 61 -6.02 -12.87 -7.98
N VAL A 62 -6.32 -13.04 -6.69
CA VAL A 62 -6.12 -12.03 -5.65
C VAL A 62 -5.12 -12.56 -4.64
N THR A 63 -4.14 -11.76 -4.29
CA THR A 63 -3.15 -12.13 -3.27
C THR A 63 -2.81 -10.96 -2.35
N THR A 64 -2.30 -11.27 -1.18
CA THR A 64 -1.77 -10.29 -0.24
C THR A 64 -0.29 -10.05 -0.51
N GLY A 65 0.17 -8.83 -0.26
CA GLY A 65 1.56 -8.44 -0.36
C GLY A 65 1.80 -7.13 0.38
N CYS A 66 2.94 -6.51 0.12
CA CYS A 66 3.27 -5.19 0.62
C CYS A 66 3.63 -4.27 -0.53
N SER A 67 3.21 -3.02 -0.43
CA SER A 67 3.57 -1.95 -1.36
C SER A 67 5.09 -1.80 -1.48
N PRO A 68 5.58 -1.22 -2.56
CA PRO A 68 7.00 -0.91 -2.71
C PRO A 68 7.53 -0.08 -1.54
N VAL A 69 8.71 -0.43 -1.06
CA VAL A 69 9.41 0.21 0.06
C VAL A 69 10.74 0.72 -0.45
N SER A 70 11.05 1.98 -0.18
CA SER A 70 12.35 2.58 -0.49
C SER A 70 13.42 2.07 0.46
N PHE A 71 14.69 2.19 0.05
CA PHE A 71 15.82 1.81 0.91
C PHE A 71 15.81 2.61 2.22
N GLY A 72 15.59 3.93 2.15
CA GLY A 72 15.52 4.81 3.32
C GLY A 72 14.42 4.44 4.29
N GLU A 73 13.19 4.16 3.79
CA GLU A 73 12.09 3.69 4.65
C GLU A 73 12.46 2.40 5.39
N ARG A 74 13.08 1.44 4.68
CA ARG A 74 13.49 0.17 5.29
C ARG A 74 14.60 0.36 6.31
N PHE A 75 15.54 1.27 6.07
CA PHE A 75 16.65 1.56 6.97
C PHE A 75 16.14 2.13 8.30
N TRP A 76 15.27 3.15 8.26
CA TRP A 76 14.77 3.84 9.45
C TRP A 76 13.67 3.09 10.20
N THR A 77 12.78 2.39 9.49
CA THR A 77 11.61 1.71 10.10
C THR A 77 11.86 0.23 10.33
N GLY A 78 12.95 -0.32 9.79
CA GLY A 78 13.25 -1.74 9.88
C GLY A 78 12.17 -2.61 9.22
N HIS A 79 11.89 -3.75 9.85
CA HIS A 79 10.89 -4.70 9.33
C HIS A 79 9.43 -4.22 9.48
N ASN A 80 9.18 -3.29 10.40
CA ASN A 80 7.83 -2.78 10.69
C ASN A 80 7.19 -2.05 9.49
N VAL A 81 8.01 -1.48 8.59
CA VAL A 81 7.50 -0.83 7.36
C VAL A 81 6.58 -1.74 6.53
N PHE A 82 6.85 -3.03 6.51
CA PHE A 82 6.02 -3.99 5.75
C PHE A 82 4.63 -4.18 6.35
N GLN A 83 4.49 -4.07 7.68
CA GLN A 83 3.19 -4.13 8.35
C GLN A 83 2.35 -2.87 8.07
N MET A 84 3.00 -1.73 7.88
CA MET A 84 2.33 -0.46 7.55
C MET A 84 1.91 -0.38 6.08
N LYS A 85 2.66 -1.04 5.20
CA LYS A 85 2.45 -1.03 3.75
C LYS A 85 1.80 -2.31 3.21
N CYS A 86 0.90 -2.92 3.98
CA CYS A 86 0.09 -4.04 3.50
C CYS A 86 -0.73 -3.63 2.28
N SER A 87 -0.85 -4.53 1.32
CA SER A 87 -1.62 -4.33 0.09
C SER A 87 -2.26 -5.61 -0.41
N LEU A 88 -3.31 -5.47 -1.19
CA LEU A 88 -3.86 -6.52 -2.03
C LEU A 88 -3.38 -6.29 -3.46
N LEU A 89 -2.99 -7.36 -4.13
CA LEU A 89 -2.63 -7.36 -5.54
C LEU A 89 -3.69 -8.18 -6.28
N VAL A 90 -4.36 -7.55 -7.25
CA VAL A 90 -5.38 -8.18 -8.07
C VAL A 90 -4.86 -8.33 -9.48
N PHE A 91 -4.67 -9.57 -9.90
CA PHE A 91 -4.19 -9.93 -11.23
C PHE A 91 -5.40 -10.15 -12.13
N THR A 92 -5.48 -9.40 -13.21
CA THR A 92 -6.56 -9.53 -14.20
C THR A 92 -6.00 -10.04 -15.54
N SER A 93 -6.85 -10.12 -16.55
CA SER A 93 -6.44 -10.46 -17.91
C SER A 93 -5.60 -9.36 -18.59
N LYS A 94 -5.68 -8.09 -18.15
CA LYS A 94 -5.04 -6.94 -18.81
C LYS A 94 -3.96 -6.25 -17.96
N ARG A 95 -4.09 -6.25 -16.63
CA ARG A 95 -3.28 -5.45 -15.71
C ARG A 95 -3.22 -6.01 -14.30
N ILE A 96 -2.41 -5.39 -13.46
CA ILE A 96 -2.35 -5.68 -12.03
C ILE A 96 -2.84 -4.44 -11.29
N PHE A 97 -3.86 -4.62 -10.42
CA PHE A 97 -4.24 -3.59 -9.48
C PHE A 97 -3.46 -3.75 -8.18
N HIS A 98 -2.99 -2.62 -7.66
CA HIS A 98 -2.36 -2.50 -6.36
C HIS A 98 -3.28 -1.70 -5.46
N VAL A 99 -3.74 -2.33 -4.39
CA VAL A 99 -4.72 -1.78 -3.46
C VAL A 99 -4.09 -1.71 -2.07
N PRO A 100 -3.64 -0.52 -1.61
CA PRO A 100 -3.19 -0.34 -0.25
C PRO A 100 -4.29 -0.74 0.75
N ALA A 101 -3.90 -1.51 1.76
CA ALA A 101 -4.81 -2.06 2.73
C ALA A 101 -4.26 -1.92 4.16
N THR A 102 -5.12 -2.02 5.15
CA THR A 102 -4.71 -2.16 6.55
C THR A 102 -4.13 -3.55 6.80
N ARG A 103 -3.54 -3.79 7.99
CA ARG A 103 -3.07 -5.12 8.43
C ARG A 103 -4.19 -6.19 8.39
N HIS A 104 -5.45 -5.77 8.54
CA HIS A 104 -6.62 -6.65 8.42
C HIS A 104 -7.20 -6.67 7.02
N HIS A 105 -6.42 -6.28 6.00
CA HIS A 105 -6.78 -6.24 4.58
C HIS A 105 -8.00 -5.35 4.27
N ARG A 106 -8.33 -4.37 5.13
CA ARG A 106 -9.39 -3.38 4.84
C ARG A 106 -8.86 -2.35 3.86
N TYR A 107 -9.67 -1.99 2.88
CA TYR A 107 -9.40 -0.97 1.88
C TYR A 107 -9.11 0.39 2.51
N ARG A 108 -8.12 1.12 1.97
CA ARG A 108 -7.70 2.46 2.42
C ARG A 108 -8.17 3.59 1.50
N ASP A 109 -9.16 3.35 0.67
CA ASP A 109 -9.67 4.29 -0.33
C ASP A 109 -8.60 4.76 -1.34
N SER A 110 -7.63 3.91 -1.62
CA SER A 110 -6.57 4.15 -2.59
C SER A 110 -6.42 2.93 -3.49
N ILE A 111 -6.32 3.16 -4.78
CA ILE A 111 -6.15 2.12 -5.78
C ILE A 111 -5.19 2.60 -6.86
N ALA A 112 -4.29 1.75 -7.27
CA ALA A 112 -3.41 1.99 -8.40
C ALA A 112 -3.42 0.78 -9.33
N HIS A 113 -3.01 0.96 -10.56
CA HIS A 113 -2.83 -0.13 -11.51
C HIS A 113 -1.58 0.06 -12.36
N PHE A 114 -1.16 -0.99 -13.05
CA PHE A 114 -0.23 -0.94 -14.15
C PHE A 114 -0.54 -2.07 -15.14
N PHE A 115 -0.45 -1.77 -16.41
CA PHE A 115 -0.71 -2.74 -17.47
C PHE A 115 0.48 -3.70 -17.63
N TYR A 116 0.20 -4.92 -18.06
CA TYR A 116 1.26 -5.86 -18.42
C TYR A 116 2.10 -5.31 -19.56
N ALA A 117 1.46 -4.62 -20.50
CA ALA A 117 2.13 -3.97 -21.64
C ALA A 117 3.12 -2.86 -21.25
N ASP A 118 3.00 -2.27 -20.04
CA ASP A 118 3.95 -1.29 -19.52
C ASP A 118 5.24 -1.94 -19.00
N CYS A 119 5.20 -3.25 -18.77
CA CYS A 119 6.31 -3.96 -18.14
C CYS A 119 7.28 -4.51 -19.19
N LYS A 120 8.57 -4.28 -18.98
CA LYS A 120 9.65 -4.97 -19.69
C LYS A 120 9.84 -6.39 -19.13
N SER A 121 9.64 -6.56 -17.81
CA SER A 121 9.69 -7.86 -17.15
C SER A 121 8.90 -7.87 -15.84
N LEU A 122 8.26 -9.00 -15.55
CA LEU A 122 7.59 -9.30 -14.30
C LEU A 122 8.14 -10.61 -13.75
N LEU A 123 8.79 -10.58 -12.59
CA LEU A 123 9.46 -11.74 -12.03
C LEU A 123 9.09 -11.90 -10.55
N ILE A 124 8.90 -13.15 -10.11
CA ILE A 124 8.71 -13.48 -8.69
C ILE A 124 9.89 -14.32 -8.21
N LYS A 125 10.56 -13.82 -7.18
CA LYS A 125 11.64 -14.53 -6.50
C LYS A 125 11.55 -14.30 -4.99
N ARG A 126 11.56 -15.40 -4.20
CA ARG A 126 11.54 -15.31 -2.72
C ARG A 126 10.45 -14.38 -2.19
N LEU A 127 9.19 -14.65 -2.57
CA LEU A 127 8.00 -13.90 -2.14
C LEU A 127 8.03 -12.40 -2.49
N THR A 128 8.87 -12.01 -3.43
CA THR A 128 8.95 -10.64 -3.93
C THR A 128 8.65 -10.64 -5.42
N MET A 129 7.64 -9.87 -5.83
CA MET A 129 7.36 -9.58 -7.23
C MET A 129 8.13 -8.31 -7.63
N ALA A 130 8.96 -8.43 -8.64
CA ALA A 130 9.69 -7.32 -9.22
C ALA A 130 9.07 -6.96 -10.58
N ALA A 131 8.54 -5.75 -10.69
CA ALA A 131 8.10 -5.15 -11.94
C ALA A 131 9.19 -4.21 -12.44
N ARG A 132 9.64 -4.42 -13.69
CA ARG A 132 10.52 -3.50 -14.41
C ARG A 132 9.72 -2.91 -15.55
N TYR A 133 9.47 -1.62 -15.51
CA TYR A 133 8.72 -0.92 -16.54
C TYR A 133 9.57 -0.57 -17.76
N LYS A 134 8.90 -0.34 -18.91
CA LYS A 134 9.57 0.07 -20.17
C LYS A 134 10.28 1.41 -20.06
N ASN A 135 9.78 2.31 -19.17
CA ASN A 135 10.42 3.60 -18.87
C ASN A 135 11.67 3.50 -17.95
N GLY A 136 12.12 2.28 -17.61
CA GLY A 136 13.28 2.04 -16.77
C GLY A 136 13.02 2.01 -15.26
N ARG A 137 11.85 2.48 -14.79
CA ARG A 137 11.47 2.39 -13.36
C ARG A 137 11.37 0.93 -12.93
N LYS A 138 11.66 0.68 -11.63
CA LYS A 138 11.57 -0.65 -11.02
C LYS A 138 10.81 -0.55 -9.71
N GLU A 139 9.86 -1.45 -9.50
CA GLU A 139 9.14 -1.57 -8.24
C GLU A 139 9.23 -3.01 -7.72
N LYS A 140 9.25 -3.16 -6.40
CA LYS A 140 9.29 -4.46 -5.74
C LYS A 140 8.13 -4.54 -4.75
N PHE A 141 7.23 -5.47 -4.98
CA PHE A 141 6.13 -5.81 -4.08
C PHE A 141 6.59 -6.99 -3.21
N HIS A 142 6.69 -6.75 -1.92
CA HIS A 142 7.25 -7.72 -0.97
C HIS A 142 6.15 -8.57 -0.30
N HIS A 143 6.58 -9.63 0.38
CA HIS A 143 5.70 -10.48 1.21
C HIS A 143 4.48 -11.04 0.47
N ILE A 144 4.64 -11.40 -0.81
CA ILE A 144 3.61 -12.14 -1.54
C ILE A 144 3.30 -13.42 -0.76
N ALA A 145 2.01 -13.75 -0.64
CA ALA A 145 1.61 -14.92 0.11
C ALA A 145 2.29 -16.20 -0.41
N VAL A 146 2.98 -16.92 0.47
CA VAL A 146 3.76 -18.13 0.16
C VAL A 146 2.97 -19.14 -0.68
N ARG A 147 1.69 -19.30 -0.34
CA ARG A 147 0.79 -20.27 -0.99
C ARG A 147 0.49 -19.91 -2.44
N GLU A 148 0.61 -18.63 -2.81
CA GLU A 148 0.31 -18.13 -4.17
C GLU A 148 1.56 -18.01 -5.04
N GLU A 149 2.77 -18.10 -4.47
CA GLU A 149 4.02 -17.86 -5.21
C GLU A 149 4.15 -18.75 -6.44
N LYS A 150 3.89 -20.06 -6.31
CA LYS A 150 4.00 -21.01 -7.43
C LYS A 150 2.97 -20.71 -8.51
N LYS A 151 1.72 -20.43 -8.12
CA LYS A 151 0.64 -20.09 -9.03
C LYS A 151 0.93 -18.79 -9.78
N LEU A 152 1.39 -17.77 -9.06
CA LEU A 152 1.78 -16.49 -9.66
C LEU A 152 2.94 -16.64 -10.64
N LYS A 153 3.94 -17.47 -10.33
CA LYS A 153 5.04 -17.76 -11.29
C LYS A 153 4.52 -18.37 -12.58
N THR A 154 3.53 -19.27 -12.49
CA THR A 154 2.90 -19.87 -13.68
C THR A 154 2.07 -18.83 -14.42
N LEU A 155 1.21 -18.09 -13.72
CA LEU A 155 0.36 -17.06 -14.31
C LEU A 155 1.17 -15.98 -15.04
N LEU A 156 2.25 -15.47 -14.45
CA LEU A 156 3.07 -14.44 -15.08
C LEU A 156 3.86 -14.93 -16.30
N LYS A 157 3.99 -16.25 -16.50
CA LYS A 157 4.56 -16.81 -17.73
C LYS A 157 3.55 -16.87 -18.88
N THR A 158 2.26 -16.95 -18.56
CA THR A 158 1.19 -17.04 -19.57
C THR A 158 0.67 -15.66 -20.01
N VAL A 159 0.95 -14.62 -19.20
CA VAL A 159 0.53 -13.25 -19.54
C VAL A 159 1.47 -12.66 -20.57
N SER A 160 0.89 -12.11 -21.66
CA SER A 160 1.67 -11.37 -22.66
C SER A 160 2.07 -9.99 -22.10
N LEU A 161 3.35 -9.67 -22.24
CA LEU A 161 3.90 -8.33 -21.96
C LEU A 161 3.89 -7.45 -23.22
N GLU A 162 3.39 -7.97 -24.34
CA GLU A 162 3.24 -7.25 -25.60
C GLU A 162 1.92 -6.48 -25.60
N GLY A 163 1.86 -5.40 -26.32
CA GLY A 163 0.68 -4.55 -26.45
C GLY A 163 1.03 -3.07 -26.37
N THR A 164 0.00 -2.23 -26.53
CA THR A 164 0.14 -0.78 -26.43
C THR A 164 0.34 -0.38 -24.97
N PRO A 165 1.48 0.25 -24.63
CA PRO A 165 1.70 0.74 -23.26
C PRO A 165 0.67 1.78 -22.88
N GLY A 166 0.34 1.86 -21.59
CA GLY A 166 -0.45 2.95 -21.03
C GLY A 166 0.26 4.30 -21.12
N ARG A 167 -0.47 5.38 -20.91
CA ARG A 167 0.07 6.76 -21.01
C ARG A 167 1.29 6.99 -20.11
N SER A 168 1.30 6.44 -18.91
CA SER A 168 2.34 6.69 -17.90
C SER A 168 3.50 5.69 -17.94
N GLN A 169 3.36 4.60 -18.71
CA GLN A 169 4.35 3.51 -18.77
C GLN A 169 4.81 3.01 -17.38
N GLY A 170 3.91 2.96 -16.40
CA GLY A 170 4.19 2.53 -15.04
C GLY A 170 2.94 2.44 -14.18
N ARG A 171 3.13 2.39 -12.85
CA ARG A 171 2.01 2.36 -11.92
C ARG A 171 1.35 3.72 -11.80
N VAL A 172 0.02 3.76 -12.02
CA VAL A 172 -0.83 4.94 -11.94
C VAL A 172 -1.86 4.77 -10.85
N HIS A 173 -2.10 5.82 -10.09
CA HIS A 173 -3.20 5.86 -9.14
C HIS A 173 -4.50 6.25 -9.82
N LEU A 174 -5.60 5.67 -9.34
CA LEU A 174 -6.95 5.93 -9.83
C LEU A 174 -7.77 6.66 -8.77
N CYS A 175 -8.63 7.55 -9.22
CA CYS A 175 -9.56 8.23 -8.34
C CYS A 175 -10.62 7.23 -7.83
N PRO A 176 -10.81 7.05 -6.51
CA PRO A 176 -11.78 6.11 -5.97
C PRO A 176 -13.24 6.55 -6.21
N ARG A 177 -13.48 7.80 -6.63
CA ARG A 177 -14.83 8.33 -6.88
C ARG A 177 -15.26 8.22 -8.34
N CYS A 178 -14.38 8.58 -9.28
CA CYS A 178 -14.71 8.65 -10.71
C CYS A 178 -13.85 7.75 -11.60
N THR A 179 -12.99 6.93 -11.03
CA THR A 179 -12.09 5.97 -11.72
C THR A 179 -11.01 6.60 -12.62
N GLU A 180 -10.97 7.92 -12.75
CA GLU A 180 -10.01 8.65 -13.59
C GLU A 180 -8.57 8.43 -13.11
N GLU A 181 -7.62 8.40 -14.03
CA GLU A 181 -6.20 8.33 -13.72
C GLU A 181 -5.73 9.63 -13.06
N LEU A 182 -4.99 9.52 -11.96
CA LEU A 182 -4.46 10.65 -11.22
C LEU A 182 -3.06 11.00 -11.74
N GLU A 183 -2.82 12.27 -11.98
CA GLU A 183 -1.51 12.75 -12.38
C GLU A 183 -0.52 12.72 -11.20
N GLU A 184 0.69 12.23 -11.45
CA GLU A 184 1.74 12.16 -10.44
C GLU A 184 2.06 13.57 -9.88
N GLY A 185 1.99 13.70 -8.54
CA GLY A 185 2.24 14.95 -7.84
C GLY A 185 1.04 15.90 -7.72
N LYS A 186 -0.09 15.64 -8.37
CA LYS A 186 -1.33 16.40 -8.18
C LYS A 186 -2.23 15.70 -7.16
N PHE A 187 -2.54 16.40 -6.07
CA PHE A 187 -3.35 15.88 -4.96
C PHE A 187 -4.83 16.29 -5.03
N VAL A 188 -5.31 16.60 -6.23
CA VAL A 188 -6.72 16.86 -6.53
C VAL A 188 -7.04 16.18 -7.85
N CYS A 189 -8.14 15.42 -7.88
CA CYS A 189 -8.61 14.79 -9.12
C CYS A 189 -9.01 15.85 -10.15
N GLY A 190 -8.49 15.74 -11.37
CA GLY A 190 -8.79 16.65 -12.46
C GLY A 190 -10.28 16.67 -12.81
N ASN A 191 -10.95 15.53 -12.76
CA ASN A 191 -12.34 15.35 -13.14
C ASN A 191 -13.32 15.70 -11.98
N CYS A 192 -13.36 14.88 -10.91
CA CYS A 192 -14.39 15.04 -9.86
C CYS A 192 -13.97 15.94 -8.68
N LYS A 193 -12.80 16.58 -8.76
CA LYS A 193 -12.23 17.51 -7.76
C LYS A 193 -12.07 16.90 -6.34
N LEU A 194 -12.05 15.57 -6.24
CA LEU A 194 -11.74 14.89 -4.96
C LEU A 194 -10.33 15.27 -4.53
N ALA A 195 -10.20 15.81 -3.31
CA ALA A 195 -8.92 16.17 -2.72
C ALA A 195 -8.26 14.96 -2.04
N PHE A 196 -6.96 14.83 -2.22
CA PHE A 196 -6.13 13.83 -1.58
C PHE A 196 -5.18 14.49 -0.57
N LYS A 197 -4.71 13.72 0.39
CA LYS A 197 -3.75 14.19 1.38
C LYS A 197 -2.49 14.69 0.71
N ASN A 198 -2.03 15.86 1.12
CA ASN A 198 -0.90 16.56 0.50
C ASN A 198 0.28 16.75 1.45
N LYS A 199 1.47 16.96 0.89
CA LYS A 199 2.72 17.10 1.62
C LYS A 199 2.76 18.32 2.53
N ASP A 200 2.24 19.46 2.08
CA ASP A 200 2.31 20.70 2.86
C ASP A 200 1.52 20.60 4.14
N ARG A 201 0.34 19.98 4.09
CA ARG A 201 -0.49 19.77 5.27
C ARG A 201 0.12 18.73 6.22
N VAL A 202 0.71 17.64 5.70
CA VAL A 202 1.47 16.69 6.51
C VAL A 202 2.60 17.39 7.25
N ARG A 203 3.43 18.16 6.51
CA ARG A 203 4.58 18.86 7.08
C ARG A 203 4.15 19.80 8.20
N ARG A 204 3.12 20.62 7.99
CA ARG A 204 2.59 21.51 9.02
C ARG A 204 2.10 20.75 10.25
N LEU A 205 1.30 19.69 10.05
CA LEU A 205 0.76 18.90 11.15
C LEU A 205 1.85 18.13 11.91
N SER A 206 2.87 17.60 11.22
CA SER A 206 4.00 16.92 11.85
C SER A 206 4.83 17.85 12.74
N ILE A 207 4.96 19.13 12.35
CA ILE A 207 5.73 20.09 13.13
C ILE A 207 4.92 20.62 14.33
N LEU A 208 3.64 20.95 14.11
CA LEU A 208 2.80 21.64 15.11
C LEU A 208 2.22 20.70 16.18
N TYR A 209 1.94 19.45 15.83
CA TYR A 209 1.24 18.52 16.74
C TYR A 209 2.05 17.25 16.92
N PRO A 210 2.17 16.74 18.18
CA PRO A 210 2.77 15.45 18.45
C PRO A 210 2.08 14.33 17.67
N GLY A 211 2.84 13.55 16.90
CA GLY A 211 2.31 12.49 16.05
C GLY A 211 1.43 12.94 14.88
N GLY A 212 1.32 14.26 14.64
CA GLY A 212 0.34 14.86 13.73
C GLY A 212 0.42 14.35 12.30
N GLY A 213 1.61 14.10 11.78
CA GLY A 213 1.82 13.55 10.44
C GLY A 213 1.25 12.15 10.27
N TYR A 214 1.45 11.28 11.25
CA TYR A 214 0.90 9.91 11.22
C TYR A 214 -0.61 9.88 11.43
N PHE A 215 -1.16 10.70 12.31
CA PHE A 215 -2.61 10.82 12.46
C PHE A 215 -3.26 11.29 11.16
N TYR A 216 -2.70 12.30 10.52
CA TYR A 216 -3.18 12.79 9.24
C TYR A 216 -3.12 11.70 8.15
N THR A 217 -2.07 10.88 8.11
CA THR A 217 -1.94 9.79 7.12
C THR A 217 -2.72 8.52 7.48
N LYS A 218 -3.61 8.57 8.50
CA LYS A 218 -4.44 7.45 8.98
C LYS A 218 -3.61 6.26 9.53
N HIS A 219 -2.54 6.56 10.24
CA HIS A 219 -1.70 5.59 10.96
C HIS A 219 -1.72 5.84 12.48
N PRO A 220 -2.87 5.63 13.16
CA PRO A 220 -3.06 6.07 14.56
C PRO A 220 -2.08 5.45 15.54
N PHE A 221 -1.70 4.18 15.37
CA PHE A 221 -0.73 3.54 16.25
C PHE A 221 0.65 4.22 16.20
N LEU A 222 1.10 4.58 14.99
CA LEU A 222 2.34 5.33 14.82
C LEU A 222 2.20 6.73 15.40
N GLY A 223 1.06 7.38 15.16
CA GLY A 223 0.79 8.70 15.71
C GLY A 223 0.82 8.73 17.25
N ILE A 224 0.29 7.70 17.91
CA ILE A 224 0.34 7.58 19.37
C ILE A 224 1.78 7.33 19.86
N ALA A 225 2.52 6.42 19.21
CA ALA A 225 3.89 6.12 19.60
C ALA A 225 4.80 7.33 19.41
N ASP A 226 4.69 8.02 18.28
CA ASP A 226 5.40 9.23 17.93
C ASP A 226 5.08 10.37 18.93
N ALA A 227 3.78 10.62 19.18
CA ALA A 227 3.34 11.61 20.14
C ALA A 227 3.86 11.35 21.55
N ALA A 228 3.86 10.09 22.01
CA ALA A 228 4.40 9.73 23.32
C ALA A 228 5.91 10.01 23.38
N THR A 229 6.67 9.67 22.33
CA THR A 229 8.11 9.95 22.25
C THR A 229 8.37 11.46 22.30
N GLU A 230 7.64 12.25 21.53
CA GLU A 230 7.79 13.71 21.51
C GLU A 230 7.48 14.34 22.87
N VAL A 231 6.39 13.91 23.53
CA VAL A 231 5.99 14.41 24.84
C VAL A 231 7.04 14.08 25.91
N ILE A 232 7.63 12.86 25.86
CA ILE A 232 8.71 12.47 26.76
C ILE A 232 9.95 13.34 26.52
N LEU A 233 10.38 13.51 25.28
CA LEU A 233 11.55 14.34 24.95
C LEU A 233 11.35 15.80 25.37
N LEU A 234 10.17 16.36 25.15
CA LEU A 234 9.83 17.71 25.59
C LEU A 234 9.82 17.82 27.12
N GLY A 235 9.25 16.85 27.82
CA GLY A 235 9.25 16.79 29.28
C GLY A 235 10.66 16.72 29.87
N MET A 236 11.54 15.89 29.27
CA MET A 236 12.93 15.78 29.67
C MET A 236 13.71 17.10 29.41
N PHE A 237 13.41 17.79 28.30
CA PHE A 237 13.98 19.10 28.01
C PHE A 237 13.56 20.14 29.08
N ILE A 238 12.26 20.22 29.39
CA ILE A 238 11.72 21.14 30.42
C ILE A 238 12.36 20.84 31.78
N LEU A 239 12.48 19.55 32.13
CA LEU A 239 13.12 19.15 33.41
C LEU A 239 14.59 19.56 33.46
N SER A 240 15.33 19.38 32.37
CA SER A 240 16.73 19.82 32.26
C SER A 240 16.86 21.35 32.41
N LEU A 241 15.93 22.10 31.82
CA LEU A 241 15.88 23.56 31.94
C LEU A 241 15.62 23.99 33.40
N VAL A 242 14.67 23.36 34.09
CA VAL A 242 14.38 23.65 35.51
C VAL A 242 15.59 23.35 36.40
N PHE A 243 16.29 22.25 36.18
CA PHE A 243 17.48 21.89 36.94
C PHE A 243 18.66 22.85 36.64
N HIS A 244 18.80 23.27 35.38
CA HIS A 244 19.83 24.28 35.03
C HIS A 244 19.56 25.61 35.76
N LEU A 245 18.31 26.07 35.78
CA LEU A 245 17.96 27.30 36.53
C LEU A 245 18.17 27.18 38.03
N LYS A 246 18.20 25.96 38.58
CA LYS A 246 18.52 25.66 39.99
C LYS A 246 20.03 25.44 40.24
N GLY A 247 20.91 25.63 39.24
CA GLY A 247 22.35 25.49 39.37
C GLY A 247 22.86 24.06 39.39
N VAL A 248 22.09 23.08 38.91
CA VAL A 248 22.54 21.69 38.84
C VAL A 248 23.39 21.47 37.58
N THR A 249 24.67 21.17 37.74
CA THR A 249 25.68 21.09 36.66
C THR A 249 25.40 20.02 35.59
N TYR A 250 24.77 18.92 35.93
CA TYR A 250 24.44 17.83 34.95
C TYR A 250 23.35 18.19 33.92
N SER A 251 22.68 19.33 34.07
CA SER A 251 21.55 19.75 33.21
C SER A 251 22.01 20.31 31.86
N GLU A 252 23.25 20.72 31.70
CA GLU A 252 23.74 21.34 30.45
C GLU A 252 23.67 20.41 29.24
N TRP A 253 24.08 19.14 29.39
CA TRP A 253 23.98 18.15 28.34
C TRP A 253 22.51 17.85 27.96
N GLY A 254 21.59 17.82 28.93
CA GLY A 254 20.17 17.64 28.68
C GLY A 254 19.58 18.77 27.87
N MET A 255 20.00 20.02 28.12
CA MET A 255 19.55 21.19 27.35
C MET A 255 19.97 21.14 25.86
N LEU A 256 21.02 20.42 25.52
CA LEU A 256 21.48 20.24 24.15
C LEU A 256 20.87 18.98 23.51
N ILE A 257 20.94 17.86 24.21
CA ILE A 257 20.58 16.54 23.67
C ILE A 257 19.09 16.44 23.36
N PHE A 258 18.23 16.86 24.28
CA PHE A 258 16.78 16.68 24.11
C PHE A 258 16.17 17.52 22.98
N PRO A 259 16.51 18.82 22.78
CA PRO A 259 16.06 19.56 21.61
C PRO A 259 16.60 19.00 20.29
N VAL A 260 17.84 18.53 20.26
CA VAL A 260 18.43 17.90 19.07
C VAL A 260 17.70 16.59 18.76
N ALA A 261 17.42 15.75 19.76
CA ALA A 261 16.65 14.52 19.61
C ALA A 261 15.23 14.79 19.12
N LEU A 262 14.56 15.82 19.68
CA LEU A 262 13.23 16.23 19.26
C LEU A 262 13.21 16.75 17.81
N ALA A 263 14.20 17.56 17.41
CA ALA A 263 14.31 18.03 16.04
C ALA A 263 14.54 16.88 15.04
N PHE A 264 15.38 15.92 15.42
CA PHE A 264 15.63 14.72 14.62
C PHE A 264 14.38 13.85 14.49
N GLU A 265 13.67 13.62 15.58
CA GLU A 265 12.42 12.88 15.60
C GLU A 265 11.37 13.56 14.70
N LYS A 266 11.17 14.87 14.79
CA LYS A 266 10.30 15.64 13.90
C LYS A 266 10.67 15.49 12.43
N ALA A 267 11.96 15.52 12.11
CA ALA A 267 12.43 15.31 10.73
C ALA A 267 12.10 13.90 10.22
N LEU A 268 12.22 12.87 11.06
CA LEU A 268 11.82 11.50 10.73
C LEU A 268 10.31 11.39 10.51
N THR A 269 9.51 11.98 11.38
CA THR A 269 8.04 11.99 11.25
C THR A 269 7.61 12.62 9.94
N VAL A 270 8.18 13.78 9.58
CA VAL A 270 7.92 14.44 8.29
C VAL A 270 8.32 13.54 7.12
N TYR A 271 9.51 12.94 7.17
CA TYR A 271 10.02 12.06 6.12
C TYR A 271 9.10 10.84 5.89
N HIS A 272 8.78 10.12 6.96
CA HIS A 272 7.93 8.93 6.87
C HIS A 272 6.50 9.27 6.43
N SER A 273 5.91 10.29 7.02
CA SER A 273 4.56 10.71 6.69
C SER A 273 4.43 11.18 5.25
N ASN A 274 5.45 11.85 4.70
CA ASN A 274 5.51 12.21 3.27
C ASN A 274 5.50 10.98 2.36
N ASN A 275 6.18 9.89 2.74
CA ASN A 275 6.18 8.66 1.93
C ASN A 275 4.81 7.97 1.90
N LEU A 276 3.99 8.14 2.95
CA LEU A 276 2.64 7.60 3.01
C LEU A 276 1.63 8.38 2.16
N ILE A 277 1.90 9.63 1.82
CA ILE A 277 1.03 10.47 0.97
C ILE A 277 0.97 9.99 -0.48
N TYR A 278 2.05 9.43 -1.00
CA TYR A 278 2.09 8.92 -2.37
C TYR A 278 1.12 7.75 -2.63
N GLU A 279 0.42 7.28 -1.59
CA GLU A 279 -0.67 6.32 -1.74
C GLU A 279 -2.00 6.99 -2.16
N TYR A 280 -2.07 8.30 -2.35
CA TYR A 280 -3.27 9.06 -2.77
C TYR A 280 -4.51 8.72 -1.94
N ILE A 281 -4.40 8.81 -0.62
CA ILE A 281 -5.51 8.61 0.31
C ILE A 281 -6.41 9.85 0.29
N PRO A 282 -7.73 9.74 0.05
CA PRO A 282 -8.64 10.89 0.09
C PRO A 282 -8.62 11.61 1.44
N GLU A 283 -8.75 12.94 1.42
CA GLU A 283 -8.90 13.74 2.65
C GLU A 283 -10.23 13.41 3.35
N GLU A 284 -11.31 13.35 2.60
CA GLU A 284 -12.62 12.96 3.08
C GLU A 284 -12.85 11.46 2.96
N LYS A 285 -13.50 10.86 3.95
CA LYS A 285 -14.05 9.51 3.78
C LYS A 285 -15.13 9.55 2.72
N LYS A 286 -15.14 8.58 1.80
CA LYS A 286 -16.29 8.30 0.95
C LYS A 286 -17.46 7.99 1.92
N ILE A 287 -18.41 8.90 2.03
CA ILE A 287 -19.70 8.60 2.65
C ILE A 287 -20.37 7.65 1.65
N GLY A 288 -20.28 6.37 1.92
CA GLY A 288 -20.89 5.30 1.14
C GLY A 288 -22.26 4.99 1.66
#